data_0e5c38b906990a65fa7fa5019e67b0c7
#
_entry.id   0e5c38b906990a65fa7fa5019e67b0c7
#
_cell.length_a   1.000
_cell.length_b   1.000
_cell.length_c   1.000
_cell.angle_alpha   90.00
_cell.angle_beta   90.00
_cell.angle_gamma   90.00
#
_symmetry.space_group_name_H-M   'P 1'
#
loop_
_entity.id
_entity.type
_entity.pdbx_description
1 polymer ?
#
loop_
_entity_poly.entity_id
_entity_poly.type
_entity_poly.pdbx_seq_one_letter_code
_entity_poly.pdbx_strand_id
1 'polypeptide(L)'
;MTIEEKIKGLEHLLRKCPDVITALQASRLIHVSKNTIHAAINEGKLIAYAYRGKRLISKADFINYLAATTDDETAWQRQQRERMSHDE
;
A
#
# COMPACT_ATOMS: atom_id res chain seq x y z
N MET A 1 14.14 5.68 10.15
CA MET A 1 13.06 4.85 10.69
C MET A 1 13.30 3.39 10.35
N THR A 2 13.13 2.47 11.30
CA THR A 2 13.30 1.06 11.06
C THR A 2 12.09 0.48 10.33
N ILE A 3 12.27 -0.68 9.69
CA ILE A 3 11.16 -1.33 9.00
C ILE A 3 10.07 -1.77 9.98
N GLU A 4 10.45 -2.13 11.21
CA GLU A 4 9.49 -2.49 12.25
C GLU A 4 8.59 -1.32 12.62
N GLU A 5 9.16 -0.13 12.72
CA GLU A 5 8.39 1.07 13.01
C GLU A 5 7.44 1.42 11.87
N LYS A 6 7.90 1.24 10.62
CA LYS A 6 7.05 1.43 9.44
C LYS A 6 5.87 0.46 9.46
N ILE A 7 6.12 -0.80 9.78
CA ILE A 7 5.08 -1.82 9.85
C ILE A 7 4.06 -1.47 10.92
N LYS A 8 4.51 -1.08 12.10
CA LYS A 8 3.60 -0.68 13.20
C LYS A 8 2.75 0.52 12.81
N GLY A 9 3.36 1.52 12.17
CA GLY A 9 2.62 2.68 11.71
C GLY A 9 1.56 2.33 10.67
N LEU A 10 1.91 1.46 9.72
CA LEU A 10 0.98 1.00 8.68
C LEU A 10 -0.14 0.15 9.27
N GLU A 11 0.17 -0.71 10.23
CA GLU A 11 -0.86 -1.49 10.94
C GLU A 11 -1.85 -0.59 11.64
N HIS A 12 -1.37 0.47 12.27
CA HIS A 12 -2.23 1.44 12.94
C HIS A 12 -3.12 2.17 11.93
N LEU A 13 -2.55 2.63 10.82
CA LEU A 13 -3.31 3.32 9.78
C LEU A 13 -4.37 2.43 9.15
N LEU A 14 -4.07 1.15 8.98
CA LEU A 14 -4.95 0.19 8.32
C LEU A 14 -5.73 -0.69 9.29
N ARG A 15 -5.77 -0.33 10.56
CA ARG A 15 -6.41 -1.16 11.59
C ARG A 15 -7.88 -1.43 11.33
N LYS A 16 -8.56 -0.51 10.66
CA LYS A 16 -9.98 -0.66 10.34
C LYS A 16 -10.23 -1.38 9.03
N CYS A 17 -9.18 -1.67 8.28
CA CYS A 17 -9.33 -2.41 7.04
C CYS A 17 -9.52 -3.90 7.32
N PRO A 18 -10.29 -4.60 6.48
CA PRO A 18 -10.42 -6.05 6.65
C PRO A 18 -9.08 -6.75 6.41
N ASP A 19 -8.96 -7.98 6.93
CA ASP A 19 -7.74 -8.77 6.80
C ASP A 19 -7.42 -9.12 5.35
N VAL A 20 -8.43 -9.12 4.49
CA VAL A 20 -8.30 -9.39 3.06
C VAL A 20 -8.90 -8.21 2.29
N ILE A 21 -8.14 -7.67 1.36
CA ILE A 21 -8.56 -6.54 0.53
C ILE A 21 -8.41 -6.91 -0.95
N THR A 22 -9.18 -6.23 -1.81
CA THR A 22 -9.03 -6.39 -3.26
C THR A 22 -7.96 -5.45 -3.80
N ALA A 23 -7.49 -5.72 -5.02
CA ALA A 23 -6.53 -4.83 -5.68
C ALA A 23 -7.08 -3.41 -5.82
N LEU A 24 -8.37 -3.28 -6.09
CA LEU A 24 -9.03 -1.97 -6.19
C LEU A 24 -9.01 -1.23 -4.85
N GLN A 25 -9.34 -1.92 -3.76
CA GLN A 25 -9.29 -1.34 -2.42
C GLN A 25 -7.86 -0.92 -2.06
N ALA A 26 -6.87 -1.76 -2.38
CA ALA A 26 -5.47 -1.44 -2.14
C ALA A 26 -5.06 -0.16 -2.88
N SER A 27 -5.45 -0.02 -4.14
CA SER A 27 -5.11 1.16 -4.93
C SER A 27 -5.73 2.43 -4.34
N ARG A 28 -6.94 2.35 -3.83
CA ARG A 28 -7.62 3.49 -3.20
C ARG A 28 -6.98 3.87 -1.87
N LEU A 29 -6.52 2.89 -1.10
CA LEU A 29 -5.92 3.14 0.21
C LEU A 29 -4.64 3.98 0.10
N ILE A 30 -3.84 3.76 -0.95
CA ILE A 30 -2.57 4.46 -1.13
C ILE A 30 -2.60 5.44 -2.32
N HIS A 31 -3.77 5.69 -2.87
CA HIS A 31 -3.97 6.68 -3.94
C HIS A 31 -3.09 6.47 -5.17
N VAL A 32 -2.99 5.22 -5.60
CA VAL A 32 -2.32 4.87 -6.85
C VAL A 32 -3.32 4.23 -7.80
N SER A 33 -2.93 4.08 -9.07
CA SER A 33 -3.81 3.43 -10.04
C SER A 33 -3.88 1.93 -9.76
N LYS A 34 -4.99 1.32 -10.18
CA LYS A 34 -5.14 -0.13 -10.10
C LYS A 34 -4.04 -0.85 -10.88
N ASN A 35 -3.58 -0.26 -11.98
CA ASN A 35 -2.49 -0.80 -12.78
C ASN A 35 -1.18 -0.89 -12.00
N THR A 36 -0.92 0.07 -11.12
CA THR A 36 0.27 0.05 -10.26
C THR A 36 0.24 -1.17 -9.33
N ILE A 37 -0.93 -1.46 -8.75
CA ILE A 37 -1.08 -2.63 -7.88
C ILE A 37 -0.91 -3.92 -8.69
N HIS A 38 -1.52 -4.01 -9.85
CA HIS A 38 -1.36 -5.19 -10.71
C HIS A 38 0.08 -5.39 -11.17
N ALA A 39 0.80 -4.31 -11.48
CA ALA A 39 2.21 -4.38 -11.83
C ALA A 39 3.04 -4.93 -10.67
N ALA A 40 2.79 -4.48 -9.46
CA ALA A 40 3.48 -4.99 -8.27
C ALA A 40 3.24 -6.48 -8.06
N ILE A 41 2.01 -6.94 -8.30
CA ILE A 41 1.65 -8.35 -8.19
C ILE A 41 2.40 -9.15 -9.27
N ASN A 42 2.40 -8.67 -10.51
CA ASN A 42 3.06 -9.34 -11.63
C ASN A 42 4.58 -9.41 -11.45
N GLU A 43 5.17 -8.41 -10.82
CA GLU A 43 6.60 -8.38 -10.54
C GLU A 43 7.01 -9.20 -9.33
N GLY A 44 6.04 -9.77 -8.61
CA GLY A 44 6.30 -10.56 -7.43
C GLY A 44 6.59 -9.76 -6.16
N LYS A 45 6.39 -8.45 -6.22
CA LYS A 45 6.60 -7.59 -5.05
C LYS A 45 5.45 -7.63 -4.06
N LEU A 46 4.26 -7.95 -4.55
CA LEU A 46 3.05 -8.01 -3.74
C LEU A 46 2.37 -9.35 -4.01
N ILE A 47 2.13 -10.10 -2.94
CA ILE A 47 1.48 -11.41 -3.05
C ILE A 47 -0.02 -11.23 -3.12
N ALA A 48 -0.65 -11.85 -4.12
CA ALA A 48 -2.09 -11.84 -4.28
C ALA A 48 -2.59 -13.22 -4.69
N TYR A 49 -3.81 -13.52 -4.29
CA TYR A 49 -4.48 -14.78 -4.60
C TYR A 49 -5.64 -14.50 -5.52
N ALA A 50 -5.74 -15.25 -6.62
CA ALA A 50 -6.86 -15.12 -7.55
C ALA A 50 -8.07 -15.89 -7.01
N TYR A 51 -9.23 -15.26 -6.98
CA TYR A 51 -10.47 -15.87 -6.55
C TYR A 51 -11.62 -15.26 -7.34
N ARG A 52 -12.28 -16.10 -8.15
CA ARG A 52 -13.43 -15.69 -8.96
C ARG A 52 -13.19 -14.42 -9.78
N GLY A 53 -12.02 -14.33 -10.40
CA GLY A 53 -11.65 -13.18 -11.23
C GLY A 53 -11.18 -11.95 -10.45
N LYS A 54 -11.11 -12.04 -9.13
CA LYS A 54 -10.62 -10.96 -8.28
C LYS A 54 -9.25 -11.31 -7.72
N ARG A 55 -8.43 -10.30 -7.49
CA ARG A 55 -7.16 -10.46 -6.81
C ARG A 55 -7.35 -10.10 -5.34
N LEU A 56 -7.13 -11.07 -4.46
CA LEU A 56 -7.26 -10.91 -3.02
C LEU A 56 -5.88 -10.76 -2.40
N ILE A 57 -5.70 -9.75 -1.58
CA ILE A 57 -4.42 -9.41 -0.96
C ILE A 57 -4.63 -9.45 0.55
N SER A 58 -3.77 -10.17 1.28
CA SER A 58 -3.85 -10.12 2.73
C SER A 58 -3.34 -8.77 3.21
N LYS A 59 -3.97 -8.22 4.24
CA LYS A 59 -3.54 -6.94 4.82
C LYS A 59 -2.09 -7.00 5.28
N ALA A 60 -1.66 -8.12 5.87
CA ALA A 60 -0.29 -8.30 6.33
C ALA A 60 0.70 -8.22 5.16
N ASP A 61 0.41 -8.88 4.05
CA ASP A 61 1.27 -8.83 2.86
C ASP A 61 1.31 -7.43 2.25
N PHE A 62 0.18 -6.73 2.27
CA PHE A 62 0.10 -5.37 1.77
C PHE A 62 0.95 -4.43 2.63
N ILE A 63 0.88 -4.56 3.95
CA ILE A 63 1.71 -3.78 4.88
C ILE A 63 3.19 -4.04 4.63
N ASN A 64 3.58 -5.29 4.46
CA ASN A 64 4.97 -5.64 4.17
C ASN A 64 5.44 -5.04 2.85
N TYR A 65 4.60 -5.08 1.82
CA TYR A 65 4.89 -4.45 0.55
C TYR A 65 5.12 -2.94 0.70
N LEU A 66 4.24 -2.26 1.41
CA LEU A 66 4.36 -0.82 1.63
C LEU A 66 5.63 -0.49 2.42
N ALA A 67 5.93 -1.26 3.46
CA ALA A 67 7.13 -1.05 4.26
C ALA A 67 8.40 -1.24 3.43
N ALA A 68 8.40 -2.22 2.52
CA ALA A 68 9.55 -2.50 1.67
C ALA A 68 9.74 -1.49 0.54
N THR A 69 8.64 -0.93 0.02
CA THR A 69 8.70 -0.01 -1.13
C THR A 69 8.81 1.45 -0.72
N THR A 70 8.55 1.79 0.53
CA THR A 70 8.72 3.14 1.03
C THR A 70 10.15 3.30 1.51
N ASP A 71 10.96 4.04 0.77
CA ASP A 71 12.39 4.19 1.08
C ASP A 71 12.59 4.87 2.42
N ASP A 72 11.88 5.98 2.64
CA ASP A 72 11.88 6.63 3.93
C ASP A 72 10.60 7.46 4.09
N GLU A 73 10.30 7.78 5.34
CA GLU A 73 9.12 8.56 5.69
C GLU A 73 9.20 10.00 5.18
N THR A 74 10.41 10.53 5.13
CA THR A 74 10.63 11.92 4.71
C THR A 74 10.22 12.14 3.26
N ALA A 75 10.58 11.20 2.38
CA ALA A 75 10.22 11.29 0.97
C ALA A 75 8.69 11.25 0.79
N TRP A 76 8.01 10.36 1.53
CA TRP A 76 6.56 10.24 1.47
C TRP A 76 5.87 11.50 1.98
N GLN A 77 6.35 12.06 3.09
CA GLN A 77 5.83 13.31 3.65
C GLN A 77 6.02 14.46 2.69
N ARG A 78 7.16 14.51 1.99
CA ARG A 78 7.43 15.55 1.01
C ARG A 78 6.43 15.50 -0.14
N GLN A 79 6.12 14.31 -0.63
CA GLN A 79 5.12 14.14 -1.68
C GLN A 79 3.75 14.61 -1.22
N GLN A 80 3.38 14.33 0.01
CA GLN A 80 2.12 14.79 0.59
C GLN A 80 2.05 16.31 0.63
N ARG A 81 3.14 16.96 1.03
CA ARG A 81 3.20 18.42 1.05
C ARG A 81 3.05 19.03 -0.33
N GLU A 82 3.71 18.46 -1.32
CA GLU A 82 3.64 18.95 -2.69
C GLU A 82 2.22 18.86 -3.22
N ARG A 83 1.50 17.79 -2.92
CA ARG A 83 0.11 17.67 -3.30
C ARG A 83 -0.76 18.73 -2.64
N MET A 84 -0.54 18.99 -1.36
CA MET A 84 -1.29 20.04 -0.65
C MET A 84 -1.01 21.41 -1.22
N SER A 85 0.24 21.67 -1.61
CA SER A 85 0.62 22.95 -2.21
C SER A 85 -0.07 23.18 -3.53
N HIS A 86 -0.29 22.14 -4.31
CA HIS A 86 -0.97 22.25 -5.61
C HIS A 86 -2.47 22.52 -5.47
N ASP A 87 -3.07 22.13 -4.37
CA ASP A 87 -4.49 22.31 -4.14
C ASP A 87 -4.84 23.73 -3.67
N GLU A 88 -3.84 24.52 -3.38
CA GLU A 88 -4.03 25.92 -3.04
C GLU A 88 -4.05 26.78 -4.32
#